data_27b715a2017528bcd3a932743048a8fb
#
_entry.id   27b715a2017528bcd3a932743048a8fb
#
_cell.length_a   1.000
_cell.length_b   1.000
_cell.length_c   1.000
_cell.angle_alpha   90.00
_cell.angle_beta   90.00
_cell.angle_gamma   90.00
#
_symmetry.space_group_name_H-M   'P 1'
#
loop_
_entity.id
_entity.type
_entity.pdbx_description
1 polymer ?
#
loop_
_entity_poly.entity_id
_entity_poly.type
_entity_poly.pdbx_seq_one_letter_code
_entity_poly.pdbx_strand_id
1 'polypeptide(L)'
;MPSIATDNKNSTSTADAIPEKPVCSAIGGIRFDFNDGARVYVPESFGEVTCRFFDLDEGQIVGRIKVAPGAMVATNKKYFVRHRIEIFSGDEAIYAHDFDAKNRDVLIRIAPGTIGDAIAWFPAAVEFQKRHACNLFVTMDERMASLFSGQYPDVHFISKAEANNKLFYATYRIGIVWDDKDNNYHPFDFRLAGLQEHAFNILQIPFEDTKPKLDLSAERKIKEKYVCISAQSTAYCKTWNNPCGWIETIDFLKANGYRVLCIDRDRVYGKSNLFTYMPIGAEDFTGNLPLQDRINLLKDADFFIGLPSGLSWLAWACNIPVVMIGGFSLPYSEFNTPYRVINYNACHGCWNDCQCKFDGFQYDFCPRLRGTAREFECNRLISSIKVINTIKQIIGKDGN
;
A
#
# COMPACT_ATOMS: atom_id res chain seq x y z
N MET A 1 -10.20 30.20 28.65
CA MET A 1 -9.20 29.76 27.66
C MET A 1 -8.36 28.66 28.29
N PRO A 2 -8.49 27.38 27.90
CA PRO A 2 -7.53 26.36 28.26
C PRO A 2 -6.48 26.23 27.17
N SER A 3 -5.22 26.24 27.58
CA SER A 3 -4.02 26.09 26.77
C SER A 3 -3.97 24.72 26.11
N ILE A 4 -3.85 24.71 24.78
CA ILE A 4 -3.56 23.50 24.00
C ILE A 4 -2.08 23.20 24.18
N ALA A 5 -1.77 22.15 24.93
CA ALA A 5 -0.44 21.59 25.01
C ALA A 5 -0.09 20.93 23.66
N THR A 6 0.91 21.47 23.01
CA THR A 6 1.57 20.84 21.85
C THR A 6 2.44 19.71 22.36
N ASP A 7 1.94 18.49 22.39
CA ASP A 7 2.76 17.31 22.59
C ASP A 7 3.55 17.01 21.32
N ASN A 8 4.69 17.67 21.22
CA ASN A 8 5.76 17.30 20.32
C ASN A 8 6.52 16.10 20.94
N LYS A 9 5.94 14.92 20.90
CA LYS A 9 6.70 13.69 21.13
C LYS A 9 7.49 13.38 19.88
N ASN A 10 8.76 13.75 19.90
CA ASN A 10 9.83 13.14 19.13
C ASN A 10 9.76 11.61 19.36
N SER A 11 9.02 10.90 18.48
CA SER A 11 9.24 9.49 18.34
C SER A 11 10.60 9.36 17.65
N THR A 12 11.61 8.97 18.39
CA THR A 12 12.83 8.39 17.86
C THR A 12 12.41 7.13 17.10
N SER A 13 12.07 7.28 15.82
CA SER A 13 11.90 6.15 14.92
C SER A 13 13.28 5.52 14.85
N THR A 14 13.47 4.36 15.47
CA THR A 14 14.64 3.52 15.20
C THR A 14 14.71 3.35 13.70
N ALA A 15 15.74 3.93 13.06
CA ALA A 15 15.95 3.80 11.63
C ALA A 15 15.96 2.31 11.26
N ASP A 16 15.47 1.98 10.06
CA ASP A 16 15.55 0.63 9.55
C ASP A 16 17.02 0.24 9.42
N ALA A 17 17.52 -0.56 10.36
CA ALA A 17 18.92 -0.95 10.38
C ALA A 17 19.18 -2.03 9.31
N ILE A 18 20.23 -1.79 8.53
CA ILE A 18 20.83 -2.77 7.63
C ILE A 18 22.16 -3.17 8.25
N PRO A 19 22.53 -4.48 8.28
CA PRO A 19 23.83 -4.89 8.79
C PRO A 19 24.97 -4.11 8.12
N GLU A 20 25.92 -3.63 8.92
CA GLU A 20 27.07 -2.86 8.43
C GLU A 20 27.84 -3.64 7.34
N LYS A 21 27.99 -4.94 7.52
CA LYS A 21 28.63 -5.82 6.53
C LYS A 21 27.64 -6.87 6.04
N PRO A 22 27.74 -7.31 4.77
CA PRO A 22 26.91 -8.38 4.22
C PRO A 22 27.01 -9.68 5.04
N VAL A 23 25.91 -10.45 5.05
CA VAL A 23 25.74 -11.56 6.00
C VAL A 23 26.20 -12.92 5.49
N CYS A 24 26.20 -13.15 4.16
CA CYS A 24 26.61 -14.42 3.56
C CYS A 24 28.11 -14.45 3.31
N SER A 25 28.71 -15.63 3.45
CA SER A 25 30.14 -15.84 3.19
C SER A 25 30.35 -16.32 1.76
N ALA A 26 31.40 -15.79 1.11
CA ALA A 26 31.96 -16.23 -0.14
C ALA A 26 33.41 -16.70 0.09
N ILE A 27 34.20 -16.82 -0.98
CA ILE A 27 35.59 -17.27 -0.93
C ILE A 27 36.48 -16.24 -0.18
N GLY A 28 37.48 -16.72 0.56
CA GLY A 28 38.55 -15.88 1.16
C GLY A 28 38.08 -14.84 2.16
N GLY A 29 36.92 -15.02 2.79
CA GLY A 29 36.35 -14.07 3.76
C GLY A 29 35.56 -12.93 3.11
N ILE A 30 35.45 -12.91 1.78
CA ILE A 30 34.53 -12.01 1.08
C ILE A 30 33.10 -12.32 1.53
N ARG A 31 32.28 -11.28 1.68
CA ARG A 31 30.88 -11.41 2.09
C ARG A 31 29.94 -10.75 1.09
N PHE A 32 28.74 -11.26 0.97
CA PHE A 32 27.70 -10.72 0.11
C PHE A 32 26.31 -10.88 0.73
N ASP A 33 25.35 -10.13 0.27
CA ASP A 33 23.92 -10.29 0.53
C ASP A 33 23.08 -9.41 -0.44
N PHE A 34 21.74 -9.41 -0.20
CA PHE A 34 20.78 -8.63 -0.98
C PHE A 34 19.96 -7.70 -0.05
N ASN A 35 20.61 -7.14 0.95
CA ASN A 35 20.02 -6.15 1.85
C ASN A 35 20.31 -4.74 1.32
N ASP A 36 19.26 -4.01 0.90
CA ASP A 36 19.39 -2.69 0.28
C ASP A 36 20.17 -2.70 -1.06
N GLY A 37 19.80 -3.61 -1.95
CA GLY A 37 20.50 -3.95 -3.19
C GLY A 37 21.48 -5.12 -3.02
N ALA A 38 22.09 -5.55 -4.10
CA ALA A 38 23.16 -6.58 -4.03
C ALA A 38 24.44 -5.94 -3.51
N ARG A 39 24.97 -6.46 -2.39
CA ARG A 39 26.15 -5.93 -1.70
C ARG A 39 27.28 -6.94 -1.68
N VAL A 40 28.52 -6.45 -1.80
CA VAL A 40 29.75 -7.25 -1.66
C VAL A 40 30.75 -6.49 -0.81
N TYR A 41 31.30 -7.13 0.22
CA TYR A 41 32.39 -6.62 1.06
C TYR A 41 33.65 -7.46 0.86
N VAL A 42 34.78 -6.80 0.63
CA VAL A 42 36.10 -7.42 0.46
C VAL A 42 36.90 -7.20 1.75
N PRO A 43 37.36 -8.25 2.46
CA PRO A 43 38.15 -8.05 3.68
C PRO A 43 39.54 -7.45 3.40
N GLU A 44 40.13 -6.77 4.40
CA GLU A 44 41.46 -6.19 4.28
C GLU A 44 42.57 -7.21 3.94
N SER A 45 42.39 -8.47 4.36
CA SER A 45 43.31 -9.55 4.09
C SER A 45 43.26 -10.12 2.67
N PHE A 46 42.32 -9.66 1.85
CA PHE A 46 42.15 -10.08 0.45
C PHE A 46 42.72 -9.01 -0.50
N GLY A 47 43.07 -9.40 -1.72
CA GLY A 47 43.50 -8.44 -2.77
C GLY A 47 42.36 -7.62 -3.36
N GLU A 48 42.68 -6.64 -4.23
CA GLU A 48 41.68 -5.93 -5.03
C GLU A 48 40.96 -6.93 -5.95
N VAL A 49 39.63 -6.82 -6.04
CA VAL A 49 38.78 -7.63 -6.91
C VAL A 49 37.92 -6.76 -7.81
N THR A 50 37.41 -7.34 -8.89
CA THR A 50 36.36 -6.74 -9.69
C THR A 50 35.04 -7.45 -9.39
N CYS A 51 34.04 -6.72 -8.88
CA CYS A 51 32.67 -7.21 -8.73
C CYS A 51 31.86 -6.86 -9.96
N ARG A 52 31.14 -7.85 -10.51
CA ARG A 52 30.19 -7.69 -11.60
C ARG A 52 28.81 -8.10 -11.10
N PHE A 53 27.85 -7.22 -11.26
CA PHE A 53 26.44 -7.47 -10.97
C PHE A 53 25.70 -7.63 -12.29
N PHE A 54 24.98 -8.72 -12.42
CA PHE A 54 24.25 -9.06 -13.60
C PHE A 54 22.76 -9.22 -13.25
N ASP A 55 21.88 -8.67 -14.07
CA ASP A 55 20.44 -8.89 -13.99
C ASP A 55 20.10 -10.13 -14.80
N LEU A 56 19.65 -11.16 -14.11
CA LEU A 56 19.37 -12.48 -14.71
C LEU A 56 18.08 -12.47 -15.56
N ASP A 57 17.14 -11.57 -15.26
CA ASP A 57 15.87 -11.50 -15.97
C ASP A 57 16.00 -10.69 -17.25
N GLU A 58 16.74 -9.57 -17.21
CA GLU A 58 17.02 -8.71 -18.37
C GLU A 58 18.21 -9.18 -19.20
N GLY A 59 19.03 -10.11 -18.68
CA GLY A 59 20.20 -10.64 -19.38
C GLY A 59 21.33 -9.63 -19.55
N GLN A 60 21.51 -8.66 -18.65
CA GLN A 60 22.46 -7.57 -18.79
C GLN A 60 23.32 -7.32 -17.55
N ILE A 61 24.52 -6.76 -17.78
CA ILE A 61 25.39 -6.30 -16.69
C ILE A 61 24.87 -4.95 -16.18
N VAL A 62 24.50 -4.87 -14.90
CA VAL A 62 24.03 -3.64 -14.26
C VAL A 62 25.12 -2.90 -13.48
N GLY A 63 26.29 -3.53 -13.28
CA GLY A 63 27.44 -2.88 -12.68
C GLY A 63 28.71 -3.71 -12.79
N ARG A 64 29.85 -3.04 -12.98
CA ARG A 64 31.20 -3.60 -12.92
C ARG A 64 32.11 -2.64 -12.18
N ILE A 65 32.58 -3.02 -11.00
CA ILE A 65 33.26 -2.09 -10.08
C ILE A 65 34.46 -2.81 -9.49
N LYS A 66 35.62 -2.12 -9.47
CA LYS A 66 36.81 -2.52 -8.73
C LYS A 66 36.61 -2.20 -7.26
N VAL A 67 36.85 -3.17 -6.40
CA VAL A 67 36.66 -3.06 -4.95
C VAL A 67 38.00 -3.31 -4.26
N ALA A 68 38.47 -2.28 -3.55
CA ALA A 68 39.70 -2.36 -2.76
C ALA A 68 39.51 -3.22 -1.51
N PRO A 69 40.59 -3.77 -0.94
CA PRO A 69 40.57 -4.39 0.39
C PRO A 69 39.94 -3.48 1.45
N GLY A 70 39.11 -4.02 2.34
CA GLY A 70 38.38 -3.27 3.36
C GLY A 70 37.14 -2.53 2.87
N ALA A 71 36.88 -2.51 1.55
CA ALA A 71 35.78 -1.75 0.97
C ALA A 71 34.53 -2.62 0.73
N MET A 72 33.38 -1.93 0.61
CA MET A 72 32.08 -2.49 0.24
C MET A 72 31.53 -1.79 -0.99
N VAL A 73 30.86 -2.55 -1.85
CA VAL A 73 30.11 -2.05 -2.99
C VAL A 73 28.67 -2.56 -2.92
N ALA A 74 27.73 -1.76 -3.43
CA ALA A 74 26.32 -2.13 -3.56
C ALA A 74 25.75 -1.63 -4.87
N THR A 75 24.71 -2.31 -5.38
CA THR A 75 23.92 -1.83 -6.51
C THR A 75 23.00 -0.66 -6.06
N ASN A 76 22.68 0.25 -6.98
CA ASN A 76 21.83 1.40 -6.70
C ASN A 76 20.36 1.00 -6.51
N LYS A 77 19.87 0.00 -7.26
CA LYS A 77 18.47 -0.45 -7.21
C LYS A 77 18.17 -1.13 -5.89
N LYS A 78 17.15 -0.64 -5.18
CA LYS A 78 16.71 -1.10 -3.86
C LYS A 78 15.45 -1.96 -3.93
N TYR A 79 14.73 -1.93 -5.06
CA TYR A 79 13.68 -2.88 -5.37
C TYR A 79 14.28 -4.24 -5.80
N PHE A 80 13.47 -5.26 -5.88
CA PHE A 80 13.94 -6.60 -6.24
C PHE A 80 14.50 -6.60 -7.66
N VAL A 81 15.71 -7.12 -7.82
CA VAL A 81 16.33 -7.53 -9.07
C VAL A 81 16.96 -8.90 -8.83
N ARG A 82 16.72 -9.84 -9.70
CA ARG A 82 17.33 -11.18 -9.59
C ARG A 82 18.77 -11.12 -10.05
N HIS A 83 19.65 -10.72 -9.11
CA HIS A 83 21.06 -10.53 -9.38
C HIS A 83 21.85 -11.85 -9.45
N ARG A 84 22.82 -11.91 -10.37
CA ARG A 84 24.05 -12.69 -10.22
C ARG A 84 25.15 -11.78 -9.75
N ILE A 85 25.86 -12.17 -8.69
CA ILE A 85 27.09 -11.55 -8.22
C ILE A 85 28.25 -12.40 -8.74
N GLU A 86 29.20 -11.79 -9.44
CA GLU A 86 30.43 -12.41 -9.89
C GLU A 86 31.62 -11.62 -9.38
N ILE A 87 32.65 -12.32 -8.91
CA ILE A 87 33.86 -11.73 -8.32
C ILE A 87 35.06 -12.27 -9.09
N PHE A 88 35.92 -11.35 -9.55
CA PHE A 88 37.12 -11.65 -10.34
C PHE A 88 38.37 -11.17 -9.60
N SER A 89 39.41 -12.02 -9.62
CA SER A 89 40.78 -11.64 -9.27
C SER A 89 41.57 -11.52 -10.60
N GLY A 90 41.91 -10.28 -10.99
CA GLY A 90 42.33 -10.04 -12.37
C GLY A 90 41.26 -10.46 -13.36
N ASP A 91 41.57 -11.36 -14.28
CA ASP A 91 40.64 -11.86 -15.28
C ASP A 91 39.99 -13.22 -14.89
N GLU A 92 40.39 -13.79 -13.76
CA GLU A 92 39.87 -15.08 -13.26
C GLU A 92 38.61 -14.86 -12.44
N ALA A 93 37.52 -15.54 -12.80
CA ALA A 93 36.31 -15.60 -12.00
C ALA A 93 36.50 -16.54 -10.79
N ILE A 94 36.61 -15.96 -9.59
CA ILE A 94 36.86 -16.70 -8.35
C ILE A 94 35.62 -17.08 -7.57
N TYR A 95 34.49 -16.40 -7.85
CA TYR A 95 33.19 -16.65 -7.20
C TYR A 95 32.03 -16.18 -8.08
N ALA A 96 30.96 -16.96 -8.06
CA ALA A 96 29.68 -16.54 -8.65
C ALA A 96 28.51 -17.02 -7.76
N HIS A 97 27.47 -16.18 -7.64
CA HIS A 97 26.27 -16.51 -6.90
C HIS A 97 25.03 -15.89 -7.56
N ASP A 98 24.08 -16.71 -7.93
CA ASP A 98 22.76 -16.30 -8.38
C ASP A 98 21.86 -16.07 -7.17
N PHE A 99 21.00 -15.06 -7.24
CA PHE A 99 19.98 -14.87 -6.21
C PHE A 99 19.13 -16.16 -6.09
N ASP A 100 19.19 -16.77 -4.92
CA ASP A 100 18.39 -17.93 -4.56
C ASP A 100 17.93 -17.78 -3.10
N ALA A 101 16.65 -17.50 -2.90
CA ALA A 101 16.06 -17.31 -1.58
C ALA A 101 15.42 -18.57 -1.01
N LYS A 102 15.49 -19.71 -1.71
CA LYS A 102 14.88 -20.95 -1.26
C LYS A 102 15.38 -21.35 0.13
N ASN A 103 14.43 -21.53 1.08
CA ASN A 103 14.69 -21.84 2.49
C ASN A 103 15.59 -20.82 3.21
N ARG A 104 15.73 -19.59 2.69
CA ARG A 104 16.49 -18.49 3.32
C ARG A 104 15.55 -17.47 3.92
N ASP A 105 16.01 -16.81 4.97
CA ASP A 105 15.27 -15.76 5.64
C ASP A 105 15.29 -14.47 4.80
N VAL A 106 14.13 -14.04 4.35
CA VAL A 106 13.93 -12.80 3.60
C VAL A 106 13.01 -11.88 4.40
N LEU A 107 13.39 -10.62 4.53
CA LEU A 107 12.58 -9.58 5.18
C LEU A 107 11.92 -8.70 4.14
N ILE A 108 10.60 -8.57 4.22
CA ILE A 108 9.86 -7.53 3.49
C ILE A 108 9.32 -6.51 4.50
N ARG A 109 9.79 -5.28 4.37
CA ARG A 109 9.37 -4.14 5.18
C ARG A 109 8.23 -3.42 4.47
N ILE A 110 7.02 -3.54 4.99
CA ILE A 110 5.88 -2.75 4.52
C ILE A 110 5.89 -1.42 5.28
N ALA A 111 6.07 -0.32 4.54
CA ALA A 111 6.15 1.01 5.14
C ALA A 111 4.88 1.35 5.92
N PRO A 112 4.99 2.15 7.00
CA PRO A 112 3.82 2.68 7.67
C PRO A 112 2.94 3.45 6.70
N GLY A 113 1.65 3.14 6.70
CA GLY A 113 0.68 3.70 5.78
C GLY A 113 -0.73 3.63 6.33
N THR A 114 -1.70 3.75 5.43
CA THR A 114 -3.12 3.61 5.76
C THR A 114 -3.56 2.13 5.72
N ILE A 115 -4.79 1.87 6.11
CA ILE A 115 -5.43 0.54 5.97
C ILE A 115 -5.36 0.07 4.51
N GLY A 116 -5.61 0.99 3.55
CA GLY A 116 -5.59 0.68 2.12
C GLY A 116 -4.21 0.24 1.65
N ASP A 117 -3.14 0.90 2.10
CA ASP A 117 -1.76 0.55 1.76
C ASP A 117 -1.42 -0.87 2.24
N ALA A 118 -1.74 -1.20 3.49
CA ALA A 118 -1.47 -2.52 4.05
C ALA A 118 -2.23 -3.64 3.32
N ILE A 119 -3.52 -3.43 3.00
CA ILE A 119 -4.35 -4.41 2.27
C ILE A 119 -3.86 -4.58 0.84
N ALA A 120 -3.44 -3.49 0.19
CA ALA A 120 -2.95 -3.53 -1.18
C ALA A 120 -1.57 -4.18 -1.29
N TRP A 121 -0.65 -3.88 -0.36
CA TRP A 121 0.76 -4.25 -0.50
C TRP A 121 1.11 -5.64 0.04
N PHE A 122 0.43 -6.08 1.10
CA PHE A 122 0.75 -7.36 1.75
C PHE A 122 0.66 -8.58 0.81
N PRO A 123 -0.32 -8.69 -0.11
CA PRO A 123 -0.38 -9.81 -1.05
C PRO A 123 0.88 -10.00 -1.89
N ALA A 124 1.56 -8.90 -2.28
CA ALA A 124 2.82 -9.00 -3.03
C ALA A 124 3.92 -9.72 -2.25
N ALA A 125 4.01 -9.49 -0.93
CA ALA A 125 4.96 -10.19 -0.07
C ALA A 125 4.67 -11.70 -0.01
N VAL A 126 3.38 -12.08 0.05
CA VAL A 126 2.96 -13.49 0.05
C VAL A 126 3.27 -14.15 -1.30
N GLU A 127 3.01 -13.48 -2.42
CA GLU A 127 3.34 -14.02 -3.75
C GLU A 127 4.86 -14.14 -3.96
N PHE A 128 5.65 -13.21 -3.39
CA PHE A 128 7.10 -13.33 -3.37
C PHE A 128 7.56 -14.58 -2.62
N GLN A 129 6.99 -14.84 -1.43
CA GLN A 129 7.28 -16.07 -0.67
C GLN A 129 7.00 -17.32 -1.50
N LYS A 130 5.84 -17.42 -2.13
CA LYS A 130 5.46 -18.58 -2.94
C LYS A 130 6.42 -18.77 -4.11
N ARG A 131 6.77 -17.69 -4.82
CA ARG A 131 7.63 -17.75 -6.00
C ARG A 131 9.06 -18.17 -5.67
N HIS A 132 9.59 -17.68 -4.55
CA HIS A 132 10.97 -17.89 -4.16
C HIS A 132 11.18 -18.98 -3.09
N ALA A 133 10.09 -19.56 -2.56
CA ALA A 133 10.10 -20.57 -1.49
C ALA A 133 10.96 -20.16 -0.29
N CYS A 134 10.96 -18.87 0.08
CA CYS A 134 11.73 -18.31 1.18
C CYS A 134 10.99 -18.41 2.53
N ASN A 135 11.74 -18.32 3.63
CA ASN A 135 11.17 -18.04 4.95
C ASN A 135 10.86 -16.55 5.02
N LEU A 136 9.58 -16.20 4.89
CA LEU A 136 9.17 -14.78 4.82
C LEU A 136 9.00 -14.18 6.21
N PHE A 137 9.71 -13.08 6.44
CA PHE A 137 9.53 -12.19 7.58
C PHE A 137 8.93 -10.88 7.10
N VAL A 138 7.94 -10.36 7.83
CA VAL A 138 7.28 -9.10 7.48
C VAL A 138 7.26 -8.15 8.66
N THR A 139 7.65 -6.89 8.42
CA THR A 139 7.38 -5.80 9.36
C THR A 139 6.33 -4.87 8.77
N MET A 140 5.31 -4.52 9.56
CA MET A 140 4.25 -3.57 9.21
C MET A 140 3.62 -2.98 10.46
N ASP A 141 2.63 -2.10 10.31
CA ASP A 141 1.84 -1.61 11.46
C ASP A 141 1.22 -2.80 12.21
N GLU A 142 1.33 -2.83 13.52
CA GLU A 142 0.92 -3.95 14.37
C GLU A 142 -0.59 -4.28 14.23
N ARG A 143 -1.43 -3.24 14.08
CA ARG A 143 -2.87 -3.43 13.86
C ARG A 143 -3.15 -4.10 12.52
N MET A 144 -2.32 -3.84 11.51
CA MET A 144 -2.44 -4.50 10.20
C MET A 144 -1.91 -5.94 10.27
N ALA A 145 -0.77 -6.15 10.94
CA ALA A 145 -0.22 -7.48 11.16
C ALA A 145 -1.24 -8.41 11.86
N SER A 146 -1.99 -7.90 12.85
CA SER A 146 -3.01 -8.68 13.56
C SER A 146 -4.17 -9.14 12.69
N LEU A 147 -4.49 -8.45 11.59
CA LEU A 147 -5.52 -8.89 10.62
C LEU A 147 -5.09 -10.12 9.82
N PHE A 148 -3.79 -10.25 9.59
CA PHE A 148 -3.27 -11.25 8.66
C PHE A 148 -2.64 -12.45 9.36
N SER A 149 -2.05 -12.28 10.55
CA SER A 149 -1.22 -13.30 11.21
C SER A 149 -1.92 -14.63 11.42
N GLY A 150 -3.23 -14.62 11.76
CA GLY A 150 -4.03 -15.85 11.90
C GLY A 150 -4.35 -16.55 10.57
N GLN A 151 -4.28 -15.84 9.43
CA GLN A 151 -4.62 -16.36 8.11
C GLN A 151 -3.40 -16.78 7.28
N TYR A 152 -2.19 -16.45 7.76
CA TYR A 152 -0.92 -16.73 7.08
C TYR A 152 0.10 -17.31 8.06
N PRO A 153 -0.08 -18.58 8.49
CA PRO A 153 0.77 -19.22 9.50
C PRO A 153 2.24 -19.38 9.05
N ASP A 154 2.50 -19.38 7.74
CA ASP A 154 3.84 -19.50 7.17
C ASP A 154 4.56 -18.14 7.01
N VAL A 155 3.95 -17.03 7.43
CA VAL A 155 4.53 -15.69 7.41
C VAL A 155 4.89 -15.27 8.83
N HIS A 156 6.15 -14.90 9.06
CA HIS A 156 6.64 -14.44 10.35
C HIS A 156 6.46 -12.91 10.47
N PHE A 157 5.40 -12.47 11.14
CA PHE A 157 5.23 -11.06 11.48
C PHE A 157 6.10 -10.73 12.68
N ILE A 158 7.03 -9.78 12.51
CA ILE A 158 7.98 -9.35 13.54
C ILE A 158 7.98 -7.84 13.70
N SER A 159 8.35 -7.37 14.87
CA SER A 159 8.54 -5.96 15.17
C SER A 159 9.78 -5.40 14.44
N LYS A 160 9.86 -4.06 14.32
CA LYS A 160 11.06 -3.41 13.79
C LYS A 160 12.31 -3.71 14.64
N ALA A 161 12.15 -3.80 15.96
CA ALA A 161 13.25 -4.11 16.87
C ALA A 161 13.80 -5.52 16.63
N GLU A 162 12.93 -6.51 16.50
CA GLU A 162 13.32 -7.89 16.16
C GLU A 162 13.99 -7.94 14.79
N ALA A 163 13.42 -7.24 13.78
CA ALA A 163 13.99 -7.19 12.44
C ALA A 163 15.40 -6.56 12.41
N ASN A 164 15.65 -5.55 13.25
CA ASN A 164 16.97 -4.91 13.33
C ASN A 164 18.02 -5.77 14.04
N ASN A 165 17.61 -6.76 14.83
CA ASN A 165 18.48 -7.67 15.55
C ASN A 165 18.68 -9.03 14.86
N LYS A 166 18.03 -9.26 13.72
CA LYS A 166 18.11 -10.51 12.95
C LYS A 166 18.85 -10.28 11.64
N LEU A 167 19.61 -11.24 11.20
CA LEU A 167 20.31 -11.24 9.91
C LEU A 167 19.45 -11.89 8.84
N PHE A 168 19.30 -11.23 7.69
CA PHE A 168 18.53 -11.71 6.56
C PHE A 168 19.41 -11.85 5.32
N TYR A 169 19.11 -12.83 4.50
CA TYR A 169 19.73 -13.01 3.18
C TYR A 169 19.40 -11.85 2.24
N ALA A 170 18.16 -11.38 2.29
CA ALA A 170 17.65 -10.25 1.51
C ALA A 170 16.65 -9.44 2.30
N THR A 171 16.60 -8.12 2.04
CA THR A 171 15.61 -7.21 2.60
C THR A 171 15.08 -6.32 1.49
N TYR A 172 13.76 -6.24 1.35
CA TYR A 172 13.06 -5.34 0.43
C TYR A 172 12.09 -4.46 1.17
N ARG A 173 11.84 -3.26 0.64
CA ARG A 173 10.89 -2.31 1.21
C ARG A 173 9.76 -2.05 0.22
N ILE A 174 8.53 -2.32 0.62
CA ILE A 174 7.32 -1.89 -0.07
C ILE A 174 6.86 -0.58 0.58
N GLY A 175 6.67 0.45 -0.24
CA GLY A 175 6.25 1.78 0.22
C GLY A 175 6.50 2.83 -0.85
N ILE A 176 6.07 4.06 -0.60
CA ILE A 176 6.27 5.18 -1.50
C ILE A 176 7.46 6.01 -1.04
N VAL A 177 8.45 6.17 -1.91
CA VAL A 177 9.55 7.12 -1.77
C VAL A 177 9.27 8.29 -2.70
N TRP A 178 8.91 9.45 -2.12
CA TRP A 178 8.37 10.60 -2.85
C TRP A 178 9.37 11.29 -3.79
N ASP A 179 10.65 11.21 -3.48
CA ASP A 179 11.72 11.88 -4.25
C ASP A 179 12.70 10.86 -4.84
N ASP A 180 12.18 9.81 -5.46
CA ASP A 180 12.96 8.76 -6.12
C ASP A 180 13.27 9.13 -7.58
N LYS A 181 14.07 10.18 -7.79
CA LYS A 181 14.36 10.74 -9.11
C LYS A 181 15.06 9.77 -10.05
N ASP A 182 15.86 8.86 -9.50
CA ASP A 182 16.68 7.91 -10.27
C ASP A 182 16.02 6.53 -10.37
N ASN A 183 14.77 6.40 -9.92
CA ASN A 183 14.06 5.13 -9.81
C ASN A 183 14.90 4.05 -9.12
N ASN A 184 15.47 4.38 -7.95
CA ASN A 184 16.26 3.43 -7.18
C ASN A 184 15.39 2.57 -6.26
N TYR A 185 14.26 3.10 -5.77
CA TYR A 185 13.32 2.40 -4.89
C TYR A 185 12.10 1.86 -5.62
N HIS A 186 11.76 2.44 -6.77
CA HIS A 186 10.65 2.01 -7.63
C HIS A 186 11.16 1.82 -9.05
N PRO A 187 10.66 0.82 -9.80
CA PRO A 187 11.05 0.63 -11.22
C PRO A 187 10.70 1.83 -12.11
N PHE A 188 9.61 2.54 -11.74
CA PHE A 188 9.12 3.75 -12.41
C PHE A 188 8.28 4.60 -11.44
N ASP A 189 7.78 5.77 -11.87
CA ASP A 189 6.95 6.63 -11.01
C ASP A 189 5.71 5.86 -10.51
N PHE A 190 5.60 5.70 -9.19
CA PHE A 190 4.55 4.94 -8.53
C PHE A 190 3.11 5.40 -8.86
N ARG A 191 2.92 6.64 -9.35
CA ARG A 191 1.62 7.17 -9.76
C ARG A 191 1.12 6.64 -11.09
N LEU A 192 1.99 5.98 -11.86
CA LEU A 192 1.67 5.34 -13.14
C LEU A 192 1.15 3.90 -12.97
N ALA A 193 1.18 3.37 -11.75
CA ALA A 193 0.64 2.05 -11.40
C ALA A 193 -0.50 2.16 -10.39
N GLY A 194 -1.28 1.09 -10.26
CA GLY A 194 -2.22 0.91 -9.16
C GLY A 194 -1.51 0.72 -7.82
N LEU A 195 -2.19 1.01 -6.71
CA LEU A 195 -1.58 0.90 -5.37
C LEU A 195 -1.08 -0.52 -5.08
N GLN A 196 -1.82 -1.54 -5.49
CA GLN A 196 -1.41 -2.93 -5.34
C GLN A 196 -0.31 -3.29 -6.36
N GLU A 197 -0.50 -2.95 -7.63
CA GLU A 197 0.44 -3.19 -8.71
C GLU A 197 1.83 -2.62 -8.39
N HIS A 198 1.88 -1.47 -7.73
CA HIS A 198 3.12 -0.84 -7.27
C HIS A 198 3.97 -1.79 -6.39
N ALA A 199 3.34 -2.49 -5.43
CA ALA A 199 4.03 -3.45 -4.58
C ALA A 199 4.55 -4.67 -5.36
N PHE A 200 3.76 -5.16 -6.33
CA PHE A 200 4.15 -6.23 -7.22
C PHE A 200 5.34 -5.82 -8.10
N ASN A 201 5.34 -4.59 -8.60
CA ASN A 201 6.45 -4.03 -9.39
C ASN A 201 7.74 -3.90 -8.57
N ILE A 202 7.66 -3.47 -7.29
CA ILE A 202 8.83 -3.43 -6.39
C ILE A 202 9.45 -4.83 -6.20
N LEU A 203 8.63 -5.86 -6.14
CA LEU A 203 9.09 -7.23 -5.97
C LEU A 203 9.28 -8.01 -7.29
N GLN A 204 9.08 -7.33 -8.44
CA GLN A 204 9.18 -7.92 -9.79
C GLN A 204 8.35 -9.20 -9.94
N ILE A 205 7.12 -9.15 -9.45
CA ILE A 205 6.15 -10.24 -9.55
C ILE A 205 5.09 -9.84 -10.57
N PRO A 206 4.67 -10.70 -11.50
CA PRO A 206 3.54 -10.43 -12.38
C PRO A 206 2.31 -10.02 -11.58
N PHE A 207 1.71 -8.90 -11.94
CA PHE A 207 0.57 -8.35 -11.21
C PHE A 207 -0.72 -9.10 -11.55
N GLU A 208 -1.43 -9.49 -10.51
CA GLU A 208 -2.82 -9.92 -10.53
C GLU A 208 -3.55 -9.33 -9.33
N ASP A 209 -4.80 -8.86 -9.53
CA ASP A 209 -5.65 -8.39 -8.44
C ASP A 209 -5.81 -9.50 -7.38
N THR A 210 -5.13 -9.34 -6.26
CA THR A 210 -5.06 -10.37 -5.21
C THR A 210 -5.59 -9.84 -3.89
N LYS A 211 -6.68 -10.44 -3.40
CA LYS A 211 -7.23 -10.11 -2.09
C LYS A 211 -6.47 -10.81 -0.98
N PRO A 212 -6.09 -10.13 0.10
CA PRO A 212 -5.58 -10.80 1.28
C PRO A 212 -6.69 -11.62 1.94
N LYS A 213 -6.32 -12.75 2.55
CA LYS A 213 -7.24 -13.53 3.38
C LYS A 213 -7.49 -12.79 4.68
N LEU A 214 -8.76 -12.70 5.06
CA LEU A 214 -9.23 -12.12 6.33
C LEU A 214 -10.05 -13.16 7.09
N ASP A 215 -10.17 -12.97 8.39
CA ASP A 215 -11.10 -13.79 9.19
C ASP A 215 -12.54 -13.29 8.97
N LEU A 216 -13.30 -14.07 8.25
CA LEU A 216 -14.71 -13.83 7.94
C LEU A 216 -15.65 -14.80 8.69
N SER A 217 -15.15 -15.51 9.71
CA SER A 217 -15.87 -16.61 10.38
C SER A 217 -16.96 -16.15 11.35
N ALA A 218 -16.96 -14.88 11.77
CA ALA A 218 -17.93 -14.38 12.75
C ALA A 218 -19.38 -14.52 12.25
N GLU A 219 -20.31 -14.81 13.14
CA GLU A 219 -21.73 -14.90 12.82
C GLU A 219 -22.32 -13.53 12.46
N ARG A 220 -23.30 -13.52 11.53
CA ARG A 220 -24.05 -12.33 11.15
C ARG A 220 -24.87 -11.80 12.31
N LYS A 221 -24.63 -10.54 12.72
CA LYS A 221 -25.32 -9.89 13.86
C LYS A 221 -26.58 -9.12 13.42
N ILE A 222 -26.57 -8.50 12.26
CA ILE A 222 -27.66 -7.69 11.71
C ILE A 222 -28.42 -8.53 10.70
N LYS A 223 -29.69 -8.83 11.00
CA LYS A 223 -30.52 -9.72 10.16
C LYS A 223 -31.14 -8.99 8.96
N GLU A 224 -31.44 -7.70 9.12
CA GLU A 224 -32.03 -6.87 8.09
C GLU A 224 -31.04 -6.62 6.94
N LYS A 225 -31.56 -6.23 5.80
CA LYS A 225 -30.72 -5.75 4.69
C LYS A 225 -30.03 -4.46 5.07
N TYR A 226 -28.74 -4.38 4.86
CA TYR A 226 -27.99 -3.17 5.14
C TYR A 226 -26.81 -2.97 4.19
N VAL A 227 -26.40 -1.73 4.07
CA VAL A 227 -25.19 -1.30 3.40
C VAL A 227 -24.31 -0.53 4.36
N CYS A 228 -23.00 -0.63 4.18
CA CYS A 228 -22.05 0.19 4.90
C CYS A 228 -21.60 1.37 4.04
N ILE A 229 -21.44 2.54 4.65
CA ILE A 229 -20.92 3.73 3.98
C ILE A 229 -19.74 4.33 4.74
N SER A 230 -18.86 5.01 3.99
CA SER A 230 -17.76 5.83 4.53
C SER A 230 -17.67 7.13 3.74
N ALA A 231 -17.80 8.25 4.45
CA ALA A 231 -17.74 9.60 3.88
C ALA A 231 -16.42 10.31 4.14
N GLN A 232 -15.52 9.70 4.95
CA GLN A 232 -14.27 10.31 5.38
C GLN A 232 -13.05 9.72 4.67
N SER A 233 -12.03 10.56 4.52
CA SER A 233 -10.73 10.19 3.98
C SER A 233 -9.62 10.98 4.65
N THR A 234 -8.40 10.47 4.61
CA THR A 234 -7.20 11.15 5.11
C THR A 234 -6.85 12.44 4.37
N ALA A 235 -7.45 12.68 3.19
CA ALA A 235 -7.28 13.90 2.40
C ALA A 235 -8.64 14.38 1.86
N TYR A 236 -8.93 15.68 1.99
CA TYR A 236 -10.20 16.25 1.56
C TYR A 236 -10.43 16.13 0.04
N CYS A 237 -9.39 16.15 -0.75
CA CYS A 237 -9.48 15.95 -2.20
C CYS A 237 -10.09 14.60 -2.62
N LYS A 238 -10.21 13.64 -1.70
CA LYS A 238 -10.90 12.35 -1.92
C LYS A 238 -12.37 12.38 -1.51
N THR A 239 -12.80 13.39 -0.76
CA THR A 239 -14.14 13.48 -0.18
C THR A 239 -15.19 13.79 -1.25
N TRP A 240 -16.29 13.06 -1.23
CA TRP A 240 -17.46 13.38 -2.05
C TRP A 240 -18.22 14.57 -1.44
N ASN A 241 -17.85 15.77 -1.86
CA ASN A 241 -18.33 17.05 -1.34
C ASN A 241 -19.51 17.64 -2.12
N ASN A 242 -20.32 16.78 -2.80
CA ASN A 242 -21.59 17.19 -3.38
C ASN A 242 -22.59 17.53 -2.25
N PRO A 243 -23.22 18.72 -2.24
CA PRO A 243 -24.04 19.17 -1.10
C PRO A 243 -25.21 18.26 -0.75
N CYS A 244 -25.84 17.63 -1.74
CA CYS A 244 -27.00 16.76 -1.57
C CYS A 244 -26.66 15.26 -1.78
N GLY A 245 -25.44 14.98 -2.21
CA GLY A 245 -25.05 13.65 -2.70
C GLY A 245 -25.35 12.51 -1.73
N TRP A 246 -24.86 12.63 -0.50
CA TRP A 246 -25.10 11.62 0.52
C TRP A 246 -26.55 11.52 0.94
N ILE A 247 -27.24 12.67 1.17
CA ILE A 247 -28.64 12.70 1.62
C ILE A 247 -29.53 11.97 0.63
N GLU A 248 -29.47 12.37 -0.65
CA GLU A 248 -30.32 11.76 -1.71
C GLU A 248 -29.99 10.27 -1.93
N THR A 249 -28.72 9.88 -1.79
CA THR A 249 -28.31 8.48 -1.89
C THR A 249 -28.84 7.65 -0.73
N ILE A 250 -28.77 8.17 0.50
CA ILE A 250 -29.27 7.51 1.72
C ILE A 250 -30.80 7.38 1.66
N ASP A 251 -31.49 8.42 1.24
CA ASP A 251 -32.96 8.40 1.10
C ASP A 251 -33.40 7.35 0.06
N PHE A 252 -32.67 7.26 -1.07
CA PHE A 252 -32.89 6.21 -2.06
C PHE A 252 -32.70 4.81 -1.47
N LEU A 253 -31.64 4.58 -0.71
CA LEU A 253 -31.37 3.27 -0.10
C LEU A 253 -32.46 2.88 0.92
N LYS A 254 -32.88 3.81 1.77
CA LYS A 254 -33.95 3.59 2.74
C LYS A 254 -35.29 3.29 2.06
N ALA A 255 -35.61 4.01 1.00
CA ALA A 255 -36.80 3.75 0.20
C ALA A 255 -36.80 2.35 -0.46
N ASN A 256 -35.62 1.74 -0.63
CA ASN A 256 -35.45 0.37 -1.10
C ASN A 256 -35.24 -0.67 0.03
N GLY A 257 -35.53 -0.31 1.28
CA GLY A 257 -35.54 -1.21 2.43
C GLY A 257 -34.18 -1.47 3.08
N TYR A 258 -33.16 -0.67 2.76
CA TYR A 258 -31.83 -0.83 3.36
C TYR A 258 -31.67 0.01 4.63
N ARG A 259 -31.06 -0.58 5.65
CA ARG A 259 -30.39 0.18 6.70
C ARG A 259 -29.07 0.71 6.14
N VAL A 260 -28.70 1.95 6.49
CA VAL A 260 -27.47 2.58 6.00
C VAL A 260 -26.57 2.89 7.17
N LEU A 261 -25.48 2.12 7.31
CA LEU A 261 -24.57 2.19 8.46
C LEU A 261 -23.33 3.01 8.09
N CYS A 262 -23.10 4.14 8.73
CA CYS A 262 -21.87 4.92 8.60
C CYS A 262 -20.79 4.31 9.51
N ILE A 263 -19.74 3.74 8.91
CA ILE A 263 -18.68 3.03 9.64
C ILE A 263 -17.36 3.81 9.69
N ASP A 264 -17.38 5.09 9.50
CA ASP A 264 -16.20 5.96 9.65
C ASP A 264 -15.60 5.87 11.05
N ARG A 265 -14.35 6.31 11.18
CA ARG A 265 -13.70 6.37 12.49
C ARG A 265 -14.33 7.41 13.42
N ASP A 266 -14.67 8.58 12.87
CA ASP A 266 -15.15 9.72 13.62
C ASP A 266 -16.47 10.24 13.03
N ARG A 267 -17.32 10.87 13.83
CA ARG A 267 -18.52 11.57 13.32
C ARG A 267 -18.18 12.81 12.52
N VAL A 268 -17.07 13.43 12.84
CA VAL A 268 -16.53 14.63 12.18
C VAL A 268 -15.04 14.46 12.00
N TYR A 269 -14.57 14.66 10.80
CA TYR A 269 -13.15 14.65 10.49
C TYR A 269 -12.79 15.84 9.60
N GLY A 270 -11.67 16.51 9.87
CA GLY A 270 -11.22 17.62 9.04
C GLY A 270 -10.02 18.35 9.59
N LYS A 271 -9.46 19.21 8.74
CA LYS A 271 -8.33 20.11 9.06
C LYS A 271 -8.52 21.41 8.30
N SER A 272 -7.94 22.51 8.79
CA SER A 272 -7.84 23.78 8.05
C SER A 272 -9.18 24.29 7.49
N ASN A 273 -10.25 24.27 8.28
CA ASN A 273 -11.60 24.71 7.90
C ASN A 273 -12.33 23.83 6.86
N LEU A 274 -11.78 22.69 6.49
CA LEU A 274 -12.43 21.70 5.64
C LEU A 274 -12.82 20.49 6.49
N PHE A 275 -14.11 20.26 6.65
CA PHE A 275 -14.63 19.19 7.49
C PHE A 275 -15.59 18.30 6.72
N THR A 276 -15.56 17.03 7.05
CA THR A 276 -16.54 16.03 6.61
C THR A 276 -17.30 15.55 7.82
N TYR A 277 -18.60 15.51 7.71
CA TYR A 277 -19.50 15.07 8.77
C TYR A 277 -20.09 13.72 8.41
N MET A 278 -20.46 12.95 9.43
CA MET A 278 -21.30 11.78 9.23
C MET A 278 -22.54 12.16 8.44
N PRO A 279 -22.87 11.48 7.33
CA PRO A 279 -24.01 11.83 6.51
C PRO A 279 -25.34 11.77 7.27
N ILE A 280 -26.17 12.81 7.10
CA ILE A 280 -27.51 12.88 7.68
C ILE A 280 -28.35 11.71 7.13
N GLY A 281 -29.07 11.05 8.03
CA GLY A 281 -29.90 9.91 7.68
C GLY A 281 -29.21 8.55 7.79
N ALA A 282 -27.88 8.49 7.86
CA ALA A 282 -27.18 7.24 8.17
C ALA A 282 -27.29 6.89 9.67
N GLU A 283 -27.27 5.60 9.97
CA GLU A 283 -27.13 5.11 11.33
C GLU A 283 -25.68 5.22 11.78
N ASP A 284 -25.48 5.61 13.03
CA ASP A 284 -24.16 5.84 13.59
C ASP A 284 -23.51 4.55 14.06
N PHE A 285 -22.59 4.06 13.27
CA PHE A 285 -21.66 2.98 13.56
C PHE A 285 -20.21 3.49 13.56
N THR A 286 -20.02 4.80 13.76
CA THR A 286 -18.68 5.39 13.85
C THR A 286 -17.97 4.97 15.14
N GLY A 287 -16.66 5.18 15.17
CA GLY A 287 -15.83 4.90 16.36
C GLY A 287 -14.44 4.39 16.00
N ASN A 288 -13.48 4.56 16.91
CA ASN A 288 -12.15 3.96 16.79
C ASN A 288 -12.19 2.50 17.26
N LEU A 289 -12.87 1.66 16.51
CA LEU A 289 -13.06 0.23 16.80
C LEU A 289 -11.94 -0.61 16.21
N PRO A 290 -11.71 -1.83 16.74
CA PRO A 290 -10.86 -2.82 16.10
C PRO A 290 -11.27 -3.06 14.65
N LEU A 291 -10.31 -3.26 13.75
CA LEU A 291 -10.62 -3.49 12.33
C LEU A 291 -11.40 -4.78 12.10
N GLN A 292 -11.23 -5.79 12.96
CA GLN A 292 -12.03 -7.01 12.91
C GLN A 292 -13.54 -6.73 13.12
N ASP A 293 -13.91 -5.76 13.95
CA ASP A 293 -15.31 -5.36 14.08
C ASP A 293 -15.86 -4.71 12.80
N ARG A 294 -15.01 -3.97 12.06
CA ARG A 294 -15.37 -3.44 10.73
C ARG A 294 -15.53 -4.56 9.71
N ILE A 295 -14.63 -5.55 9.71
CA ILE A 295 -14.72 -6.74 8.87
C ILE A 295 -16.03 -7.48 9.14
N ASN A 296 -16.39 -7.68 10.42
CA ASN A 296 -17.61 -8.36 10.83
C ASN A 296 -18.90 -7.64 10.39
N LEU A 297 -18.86 -6.31 10.23
CA LEU A 297 -19.96 -5.55 9.62
C LEU A 297 -19.93 -5.64 8.09
N LEU A 298 -18.74 -5.51 7.49
CA LEU A 298 -18.61 -5.43 6.03
C LEU A 298 -18.94 -6.74 5.35
N LYS A 299 -18.48 -7.87 5.88
CA LYS A 299 -18.65 -9.19 5.24
C LYS A 299 -20.10 -9.61 5.00
N ASP A 300 -21.03 -9.08 5.79
CA ASP A 300 -22.47 -9.38 5.73
C ASP A 300 -23.29 -8.24 5.14
N ALA A 301 -22.66 -7.12 4.76
CA ALA A 301 -23.32 -6.02 4.06
C ALA A 301 -23.60 -6.40 2.60
N ASP A 302 -24.72 -5.98 2.05
CA ASP A 302 -25.07 -6.27 0.64
C ASP A 302 -24.06 -5.58 -0.30
N PHE A 303 -23.59 -4.38 0.04
CA PHE A 303 -22.49 -3.67 -0.61
C PHE A 303 -21.97 -2.53 0.26
N PHE A 304 -20.86 -1.95 -0.18
CA PHE A 304 -20.23 -0.79 0.45
C PHE A 304 -20.26 0.41 -0.50
N ILE A 305 -20.46 1.62 0.04
CA ILE A 305 -20.34 2.89 -0.70
C ILE A 305 -19.29 3.75 -0.01
N GLY A 306 -18.26 4.15 -0.73
CA GLY A 306 -17.21 4.96 -0.15
C GLY A 306 -16.33 5.68 -1.15
N LEU A 307 -15.20 6.13 -0.64
CA LEU A 307 -14.22 6.96 -1.31
C LEU A 307 -12.98 6.12 -1.68
N PRO A 308 -12.03 6.64 -2.49
CA PRO A 308 -10.71 6.06 -2.66
C PRO A 308 -9.91 6.07 -1.33
N SER A 309 -10.26 5.19 -0.40
CA SER A 309 -9.77 5.19 0.99
C SER A 309 -9.68 3.77 1.56
N GLY A 310 -9.08 3.65 2.76
CA GLY A 310 -8.80 2.36 3.38
C GLY A 310 -10.03 1.48 3.64
N LEU A 311 -11.21 2.07 3.97
CA LEU A 311 -12.42 1.28 4.19
C LEU A 311 -12.99 0.67 2.89
N SER A 312 -12.79 1.32 1.74
CA SER A 312 -13.11 0.73 0.44
C SER A 312 -12.24 -0.49 0.13
N TRP A 313 -10.93 -0.42 0.45
CA TRP A 313 -10.02 -1.56 0.34
C TRP A 313 -10.41 -2.70 1.28
N LEU A 314 -10.81 -2.37 2.51
CA LEU A 314 -11.27 -3.36 3.49
C LEU A 314 -12.55 -4.06 3.03
N ALA A 315 -13.51 -3.30 2.49
CA ALA A 315 -14.75 -3.84 1.95
C ALA A 315 -14.49 -4.76 0.73
N TRP A 316 -13.57 -4.35 -0.16
CA TRP A 316 -13.15 -5.18 -1.29
C TRP A 316 -12.51 -6.50 -0.81
N ALA A 317 -11.66 -6.43 0.22
CA ALA A 317 -11.05 -7.62 0.80
C ALA A 317 -12.06 -8.53 1.50
N CYS A 318 -13.19 -7.98 1.99
CA CYS A 318 -14.34 -8.75 2.52
C CYS A 318 -15.21 -9.40 1.44
N ASN A 319 -14.87 -9.29 0.15
CA ASN A 319 -15.58 -9.87 -0.97
C ASN A 319 -16.99 -9.30 -1.25
N ILE A 320 -17.30 -8.10 -0.79
CA ILE A 320 -18.57 -7.43 -1.11
C ILE A 320 -18.40 -6.43 -2.26
N PRO A 321 -19.48 -6.11 -3.01
CA PRO A 321 -19.44 -5.06 -4.04
C PRO A 321 -19.09 -3.70 -3.43
N VAL A 322 -18.25 -2.91 -4.12
CA VAL A 322 -17.83 -1.58 -3.66
C VAL A 322 -18.21 -0.53 -4.70
N VAL A 323 -19.11 0.36 -4.34
CA VAL A 323 -19.39 1.59 -5.09
C VAL A 323 -18.37 2.63 -4.65
N MET A 324 -17.41 2.94 -5.52
CA MET A 324 -16.32 3.86 -5.20
C MET A 324 -16.53 5.21 -5.88
N ILE A 325 -16.71 6.27 -5.08
CA ILE A 325 -16.99 7.63 -5.54
C ILE A 325 -15.73 8.47 -5.43
N GLY A 326 -15.21 8.99 -6.54
CA GLY A 326 -14.07 9.91 -6.49
C GLY A 326 -13.43 10.15 -7.85
N GLY A 327 -13.01 11.39 -8.07
CA GLY A 327 -12.33 11.86 -9.28
C GLY A 327 -10.87 12.28 -9.04
N PHE A 328 -10.37 12.21 -7.82
CA PHE A 328 -8.99 12.55 -7.49
C PHE A 328 -7.97 11.60 -8.13
N SER A 329 -8.25 10.30 -8.07
CA SER A 329 -7.46 9.23 -8.69
C SER A 329 -8.20 8.63 -9.89
N LEU A 330 -7.46 8.11 -10.85
CA LEU A 330 -8.00 7.33 -11.96
C LEU A 330 -8.35 5.91 -11.51
N PRO A 331 -9.26 5.20 -12.21
CA PRO A 331 -9.75 3.90 -11.78
C PRO A 331 -8.69 2.84 -11.48
N TYR A 332 -7.58 2.86 -12.21
CA TYR A 332 -6.49 1.88 -12.01
C TYR A 332 -5.68 2.08 -10.72
N SER A 333 -5.84 3.24 -10.06
CA SER A 333 -5.10 3.53 -8.82
C SER A 333 -5.51 2.65 -7.64
N GLU A 334 -6.75 2.22 -7.63
CA GLU A 334 -7.31 1.33 -6.62
C GLU A 334 -7.60 -0.06 -7.24
N PHE A 335 -8.13 -0.96 -6.41
CA PHE A 335 -8.61 -2.28 -6.87
C PHE A 335 -9.70 -2.16 -7.96
N ASN A 336 -9.80 -3.17 -8.80
CA ASN A 336 -10.82 -3.21 -9.85
C ASN A 336 -12.22 -3.34 -9.25
N THR A 337 -13.12 -2.40 -9.59
CA THR A 337 -14.54 -2.45 -9.30
C THR A 337 -15.34 -1.93 -10.49
N PRO A 338 -16.39 -2.67 -10.95
CA PRO A 338 -17.26 -2.20 -12.02
C PRO A 338 -18.15 -1.02 -11.58
N TYR A 339 -18.17 -0.71 -10.29
CA TYR A 339 -19.02 0.30 -9.66
C TYR A 339 -18.26 1.58 -9.33
N ARG A 340 -17.27 1.95 -10.16
CA ARG A 340 -16.54 3.22 -10.02
C ARG A 340 -17.38 4.38 -10.54
N VAL A 341 -17.53 5.42 -9.71
CA VAL A 341 -18.27 6.65 -10.06
C VAL A 341 -17.30 7.82 -10.14
N ILE A 342 -17.05 8.28 -11.36
CA ILE A 342 -16.19 9.41 -11.68
C ILE A 342 -16.88 10.32 -12.70
N ASN A 343 -16.63 11.64 -12.63
CA ASN A 343 -17.10 12.60 -13.63
C ASN A 343 -15.94 13.02 -14.54
N TYR A 344 -15.83 12.40 -15.69
CA TYR A 344 -14.78 12.71 -16.68
C TYR A 344 -14.95 14.06 -17.37
N ASN A 345 -16.10 14.72 -17.24
CA ASN A 345 -16.34 16.06 -17.78
C ASN A 345 -15.88 17.19 -16.84
N ALA A 346 -15.48 16.83 -15.62
CA ALA A 346 -14.88 17.76 -14.65
C ALA A 346 -13.35 17.55 -14.57
N CYS A 347 -12.65 18.43 -13.87
CA CYS A 347 -11.26 18.17 -13.51
C CYS A 347 -11.14 16.84 -12.76
N HIS A 348 -10.14 16.00 -13.09
CA HIS A 348 -9.95 14.69 -12.43
C HIS A 348 -8.50 14.20 -12.57
N GLY A 349 -8.13 13.13 -11.86
CA GLY A 349 -6.90 12.40 -12.02
C GLY A 349 -5.63 13.13 -11.55
N CYS A 350 -5.72 14.07 -10.59
CA CYS A 350 -4.54 14.79 -10.10
C CYS A 350 -3.52 13.89 -9.42
N TRP A 351 -3.94 12.78 -8.82
CA TRP A 351 -3.04 11.78 -8.25
C TRP A 351 -2.11 11.18 -9.30
N ASN A 352 -2.65 10.88 -10.47
CA ASN A 352 -1.95 10.18 -11.56
C ASN A 352 -1.19 11.12 -12.50
N ASP A 353 -1.27 12.44 -12.26
CA ASP A 353 -0.51 13.42 -13.01
C ASP A 353 0.86 13.64 -12.37
N CYS A 354 1.91 13.05 -12.98
CA CYS A 354 3.28 13.15 -12.51
C CYS A 354 3.85 14.58 -12.53
N GLN A 355 3.22 15.51 -13.24
CA GLN A 355 3.59 16.93 -13.23
C GLN A 355 3.01 17.66 -11.99
N CYS A 356 1.96 17.15 -11.38
CA CYS A 356 1.43 17.66 -10.12
C CYS A 356 2.34 17.24 -8.97
N LYS A 357 3.04 18.19 -8.35
CA LYS A 357 3.78 17.92 -7.10
C LYS A 357 2.78 17.61 -6.01
N PHE A 358 2.72 16.37 -5.58
CA PHE A 358 1.88 15.91 -4.48
C PHE A 358 2.63 16.03 -3.16
N ASP A 359 2.03 16.76 -2.22
CA ASP A 359 2.42 16.73 -0.82
C ASP A 359 1.47 15.80 -0.07
N GLY A 360 1.95 14.61 0.30
CA GLY A 360 1.16 13.59 0.98
C GLY A 360 0.60 14.01 2.34
N PHE A 361 1.11 15.09 2.91
CA PHE A 361 0.63 15.68 4.17
C PHE A 361 -0.40 16.79 3.97
N GLN A 362 -0.57 17.26 2.72
CA GLN A 362 -1.49 18.34 2.41
C GLN A 362 -2.93 17.83 2.33
N TYR A 363 -3.72 18.11 3.35
CA TYR A 363 -5.13 17.70 3.46
C TYR A 363 -6.01 18.27 2.35
N ASP A 364 -5.78 19.54 1.99
CA ASP A 364 -6.55 20.33 1.03
C ASP A 364 -5.93 20.36 -0.39
N PHE A 365 -5.24 19.28 -0.78
CA PHE A 365 -4.55 19.20 -2.06
C PHE A 365 -5.52 19.34 -3.26
N CYS A 366 -5.39 20.42 -4.03
CA CYS A 366 -6.08 20.66 -5.29
C CYS A 366 -5.16 21.44 -6.25
N PRO A 367 -4.16 20.79 -6.87
CA PRO A 367 -3.04 21.48 -7.50
C PRO A 367 -3.43 22.33 -8.71
N ARG A 368 -4.49 21.94 -9.44
CA ARG A 368 -4.92 22.62 -10.67
C ARG A 368 -5.90 23.76 -10.45
N LEU A 369 -6.73 23.69 -9.39
CA LEU A 369 -7.90 24.57 -9.23
C LEU A 369 -7.98 25.22 -7.85
N ARG A 370 -6.93 25.11 -7.03
CA ARG A 370 -6.88 25.67 -5.67
C ARG A 370 -7.17 27.16 -5.68
N GLY A 371 -8.03 27.62 -4.74
CA GLY A 371 -8.42 29.02 -4.59
C GLY A 371 -9.35 29.56 -5.68
N THR A 372 -9.87 28.71 -6.54
CA THR A 372 -10.89 29.08 -7.53
C THR A 372 -12.27 28.57 -7.15
N ALA A 373 -13.32 29.08 -7.78
CA ALA A 373 -14.70 28.56 -7.60
C ALA A 373 -14.86 27.09 -8.04
N ARG A 374 -13.89 26.55 -8.75
CA ARG A 374 -13.85 25.16 -9.25
C ARG A 374 -13.05 24.22 -8.35
N GLU A 375 -12.56 24.69 -7.21
CA GLU A 375 -11.79 23.86 -6.28
C GLU A 375 -12.57 22.61 -5.86
N PHE A 376 -11.92 21.44 -5.85
CA PHE A 376 -12.51 20.11 -5.60
C PHE A 376 -13.70 19.73 -6.47
N GLU A 377 -13.88 20.34 -7.65
CA GLU A 377 -15.01 20.02 -8.54
C GLU A 377 -15.00 18.55 -9.02
N CYS A 378 -13.83 17.89 -9.02
CA CYS A 378 -13.70 16.47 -9.39
C CYS A 378 -14.67 15.56 -8.64
N ASN A 379 -14.98 15.89 -7.37
CA ASN A 379 -15.90 15.14 -6.53
C ASN A 379 -17.24 15.85 -6.37
N ARG A 380 -17.22 17.20 -6.27
CA ARG A 380 -18.44 18.00 -6.11
C ARG A 380 -19.43 17.81 -7.26
N LEU A 381 -18.93 17.65 -8.48
CA LEU A 381 -19.74 17.48 -9.69
C LEU A 381 -20.11 16.03 -10.00
N ILE A 382 -19.80 15.08 -9.12
CA ILE A 382 -20.38 13.75 -9.16
C ILE A 382 -21.79 13.85 -8.57
N SER A 383 -22.83 13.69 -9.38
CA SER A 383 -24.23 13.80 -8.93
C SER A 383 -24.68 12.53 -8.20
N SER A 384 -25.61 12.69 -7.24
CA SER A 384 -26.33 11.58 -6.59
C SER A 384 -27.00 10.66 -7.59
N ILE A 385 -27.58 11.20 -8.66
CA ILE A 385 -28.23 10.42 -9.73
C ILE A 385 -27.23 9.41 -10.33
N LYS A 386 -25.98 9.82 -10.57
CA LYS A 386 -24.95 8.95 -11.12
C LYS A 386 -24.60 7.81 -10.15
N VAL A 387 -24.47 8.14 -8.85
CA VAL A 387 -24.23 7.17 -7.77
C VAL A 387 -25.41 6.19 -7.65
N ILE A 388 -26.64 6.71 -7.60
CA ILE A 388 -27.87 5.92 -7.50
C ILE A 388 -28.01 4.97 -8.72
N ASN A 389 -27.72 5.45 -9.93
CA ASN A 389 -27.76 4.59 -11.12
C ASN A 389 -26.72 3.48 -11.08
N THR A 390 -25.56 3.72 -10.45
CA THR A 390 -24.57 2.67 -10.23
C THR A 390 -25.05 1.67 -9.17
N ILE A 391 -25.68 2.14 -8.09
CA ILE A 391 -26.27 1.28 -7.05
C ILE A 391 -27.37 0.39 -7.63
N LYS A 392 -28.22 0.92 -8.52
CA LYS A 392 -29.27 0.14 -9.20
C LYS A 392 -28.72 -1.05 -9.98
N GLN A 393 -27.47 -0.99 -10.47
CA GLN A 393 -26.84 -2.12 -11.16
C GLN A 393 -26.52 -3.27 -10.19
N ILE A 394 -26.33 -2.99 -8.90
CA ILE A 394 -26.14 -4.01 -7.87
C ILE A 394 -27.49 -4.59 -7.48
N ILE A 395 -28.43 -3.73 -7.06
CA ILE A 395 -29.76 -4.12 -6.56
C ILE A 395 -30.56 -4.90 -7.64
N GLY A 396 -30.42 -4.51 -8.91
CA GLY A 396 -31.15 -5.17 -10.01
C GLY A 396 -30.59 -6.55 -10.38
N LYS A 397 -29.42 -6.94 -9.92
CA LYS A 397 -28.86 -8.28 -10.11
C LYS A 397 -29.43 -9.31 -9.12
N ASP A 398 -29.86 -8.86 -7.95
CA ASP A 398 -30.42 -9.73 -6.91
C ASP A 398 -31.92 -10.07 -7.16
N GLY A 399 -32.55 -9.48 -8.20
CA GLY A 399 -33.94 -9.65 -8.56
C GLY A 399 -34.21 -10.58 -9.78
N ASN A 400 -33.15 -11.16 -10.36
CA ASN A 400 -33.22 -12.17 -11.42
C ASN A 400 -32.55 -13.45 -10.85
#